data_7d45e8f11241346501b0423875568345
#
_entry.id   7d45e8f11241346501b0423875568345
#
_cell.length_a   1.000
_cell.length_b   1.000
_cell.length_c   1.000
_cell.angle_alpha   90.00
_cell.angle_beta   90.00
_cell.angle_gamma   90.00
#
_symmetry.space_group_name_H-M   'P 1'
#
loop_
_entity.id
_entity.type
_entity.pdbx_description
1 polymer ?
#
loop_
_entity_poly.entity_id
_entity_poly.type
_entity_poly.pdbx_seq_one_letter_code
_entity_poly.pdbx_strand_id
1 'polypeptide(L)'
;MTIRLGYGTNGLTDLRLDDALGLLADLGYDGVGLTLDHMHLDPLAPDLAARTARVAARLQELGLGVTVETGARYVLDPRRKHGPSLLDPDPQARAARTRLLVRAVGIAADLGAHAVHCFSGITPPDATPDIAWQRLTGALAPVLEAADRSGIPLAIEPEPGHLLATLADFHHLRVLIGDPAPLGLTLDIGHCQCLEPAMPVDCVREAAPWLRHVQIEDMRRGVHEHLPFGEGEIDFPPVLEALDTLSDTGYRGLTVVELPRHSHAGPELARTSIEFLRKHSPSSQSPSSQSPSGQGPSSQSPSSHSPSSR
;
A
#
# COMPACT_ATOMS: atom_id res chain seq x y z
N MET A 1 18.13 2.88 2.64
CA MET A 1 16.76 2.56 2.15
C MET A 1 15.76 2.99 3.15
N THR A 2 14.78 3.63 2.67
CA THR A 2 13.81 4.29 3.50
C THR A 2 12.38 3.85 3.20
N ILE A 3 12.14 3.10 2.09
CA ILE A 3 10.85 2.43 1.85
C ILE A 3 10.65 1.34 2.90
N ARG A 4 9.54 1.42 3.63
CA ARG A 4 9.11 0.40 4.59
C ARG A 4 8.21 -0.60 3.86
N LEU A 5 8.67 -1.85 3.76
CA LEU A 5 7.96 -2.90 3.04
C LEU A 5 6.99 -3.65 3.95
N GLY A 6 5.79 -3.87 3.47
CA GLY A 6 4.77 -4.68 4.11
C GLY A 6 4.21 -5.75 3.18
N TYR A 7 3.37 -6.63 3.74
CA TYR A 7 2.62 -7.62 2.97
C TYR A 7 1.18 -7.70 3.47
N GLY A 8 0.22 -7.76 2.55
CA GLY A 8 -1.20 -7.83 2.86
C GLY A 8 -1.61 -9.20 3.40
N THR A 9 -2.24 -9.24 4.57
CA THR A 9 -2.71 -10.48 5.16
C THR A 9 -3.81 -11.15 4.35
N ASN A 10 -4.48 -10.40 3.43
CA ASN A 10 -5.41 -10.95 2.44
C ASN A 10 -4.76 -11.95 1.47
N GLY A 11 -3.43 -11.88 1.28
CA GLY A 11 -2.63 -12.86 0.55
C GLY A 11 -2.13 -14.04 1.40
N LEU A 12 -2.50 -14.13 2.68
CA LEU A 12 -2.08 -15.16 3.63
C LEU A 12 -3.27 -15.80 4.38
N THR A 13 -4.47 -15.76 3.81
CA THR A 13 -5.70 -16.23 4.48
C THR A 13 -5.72 -17.72 4.76
N ASP A 14 -4.80 -18.51 4.19
CA ASP A 14 -4.63 -19.93 4.48
C ASP A 14 -3.77 -20.19 5.73
N LEU A 15 -3.16 -19.14 6.30
CA LEU A 15 -2.42 -19.18 7.55
C LEU A 15 -3.25 -18.60 8.71
N ARG A 16 -2.93 -19.01 9.93
CA ARG A 16 -3.39 -18.27 11.12
C ARG A 16 -2.67 -16.94 11.19
N LEU A 17 -3.30 -15.93 11.77
CA LEU A 17 -2.69 -14.59 11.84
C LEU A 17 -1.32 -14.59 12.52
N ASP A 18 -1.17 -15.29 13.67
CA ASP A 18 0.10 -15.35 14.40
C ASP A 18 1.22 -15.98 13.55
N ASP A 19 0.90 -17.02 12.77
CA ASP A 19 1.84 -17.68 11.87
C ASP A 19 2.21 -16.76 10.70
N ALA A 20 1.23 -16.03 10.14
CA ALA A 20 1.46 -15.05 9.08
C ALA A 20 2.35 -13.90 9.55
N LEU A 21 2.10 -13.34 10.74
CA LEU A 21 2.92 -12.26 11.31
C LEU A 21 4.35 -12.73 11.60
N GLY A 22 4.52 -13.93 12.16
CA GLY A 22 5.83 -14.53 12.40
C GLY A 22 6.61 -14.73 11.10
N LEU A 23 5.97 -15.31 10.07
CA LEU A 23 6.57 -15.49 8.75
C LEU A 23 7.04 -14.16 8.14
N LEU A 24 6.22 -13.10 8.18
CA LEU A 24 6.58 -11.80 7.61
C LEU A 24 7.74 -11.15 8.36
N ALA A 25 7.78 -11.27 9.69
CA ALA A 25 8.92 -10.81 10.50
C ALA A 25 10.21 -11.56 10.16
N ASP A 26 10.14 -12.90 10.04
CA ASP A 26 11.30 -13.76 9.68
C ASP A 26 11.84 -13.44 8.27
N LEU A 27 10.97 -13.08 7.33
CA LEU A 27 11.36 -12.62 5.98
C LEU A 27 11.94 -11.19 5.99
N GLY A 28 11.77 -10.46 7.10
CA GLY A 28 12.28 -9.11 7.28
C GLY A 28 11.41 -8.03 6.65
N TYR A 29 10.10 -8.22 6.60
CA TYR A 29 9.16 -7.14 6.33
C TYR A 29 9.12 -6.14 7.50
N ASP A 30 8.86 -4.86 7.20
CA ASP A 30 8.75 -3.78 8.19
C ASP A 30 7.33 -3.67 8.77
N GLY A 31 6.35 -4.35 8.17
CA GLY A 31 4.98 -4.27 8.62
C GLY A 31 4.01 -5.09 7.77
N VAL A 32 2.72 -4.88 8.06
CA VAL A 32 1.63 -5.62 7.43
C VAL A 32 0.47 -4.71 7.02
N GLY A 33 -0.17 -5.03 5.89
CA GLY A 33 -1.53 -4.61 5.58
C GLY A 33 -2.50 -5.57 6.24
N LEU A 34 -3.02 -5.21 7.40
CA LEU A 34 -3.93 -6.09 8.15
C LEU A 34 -5.35 -5.94 7.64
N THR A 35 -5.81 -6.90 6.86
CA THR A 35 -7.18 -6.95 6.39
C THR A 35 -8.11 -7.39 7.50
N LEU A 36 -9.14 -6.58 7.80
CA LEU A 36 -10.17 -6.91 8.79
C LEU A 36 -11.16 -7.92 8.20
N ASP A 37 -10.93 -9.19 8.46
CA ASP A 37 -11.75 -10.28 7.97
C ASP A 37 -11.96 -11.38 9.05
N HIS A 38 -12.85 -12.31 8.75
CA HIS A 38 -13.17 -13.42 9.65
C HIS A 38 -12.04 -14.45 9.77
N MET A 39 -11.05 -14.44 8.87
CA MET A 39 -9.91 -15.36 8.89
C MET A 39 -8.84 -14.90 9.91
N HIS A 40 -8.61 -13.61 10.04
CA HIS A 40 -7.54 -13.04 10.84
C HIS A 40 -8.06 -12.21 12.03
N LEU A 41 -8.50 -10.96 11.78
CA LEU A 41 -9.08 -10.10 12.81
C LEU A 41 -10.52 -9.75 12.42
N ASP A 42 -11.46 -10.55 12.88
CA ASP A 42 -12.88 -10.34 12.59
C ASP A 42 -13.41 -9.08 13.29
N PRO A 43 -13.76 -8.03 12.53
CA PRO A 43 -14.25 -6.78 13.10
C PRO A 43 -15.65 -6.92 13.74
N LEU A 44 -16.33 -8.06 13.53
CA LEU A 44 -17.66 -8.34 14.09
C LEU A 44 -17.62 -9.33 15.26
N ALA A 45 -16.44 -9.82 15.64
CA ALA A 45 -16.29 -10.75 16.76
C ALA A 45 -16.75 -10.14 18.08
N PRO A 46 -17.43 -10.90 18.95
CA PRO A 46 -17.90 -10.40 20.25
C PRO A 46 -16.76 -10.05 21.20
N ASP A 47 -15.59 -10.69 21.06
CA ASP A 47 -14.38 -10.48 21.85
C ASP A 47 -13.33 -9.61 21.13
N LEU A 48 -13.76 -8.75 20.21
CA LEU A 48 -12.90 -7.93 19.34
C LEU A 48 -11.82 -7.16 20.11
N ALA A 49 -12.17 -6.50 21.22
CA ALA A 49 -11.20 -5.72 22.00
C ALA A 49 -10.04 -6.60 22.52
N ALA A 50 -10.34 -7.80 23.03
CA ALA A 50 -9.32 -8.72 23.49
C ALA A 50 -8.46 -9.29 22.32
N ARG A 51 -9.08 -9.52 21.16
CA ARG A 51 -8.36 -9.92 19.93
C ARG A 51 -7.43 -8.82 19.47
N THR A 52 -7.92 -7.59 19.36
CA THR A 52 -7.12 -6.42 18.94
C THR A 52 -5.93 -6.22 19.88
N ALA A 53 -6.12 -6.32 21.20
CA ALA A 53 -5.04 -6.20 22.18
C ALA A 53 -3.95 -7.29 22.00
N ARG A 54 -4.35 -8.54 21.70
CA ARG A 54 -3.38 -9.61 21.41
C ARG A 54 -2.60 -9.34 20.12
N VAL A 55 -3.29 -8.88 19.06
CA VAL A 55 -2.63 -8.51 17.79
C VAL A 55 -1.67 -7.36 18.00
N ALA A 56 -2.05 -6.32 18.75
CA ALA A 56 -1.16 -5.21 19.09
C ALA A 56 0.10 -5.66 19.82
N ALA A 57 -0.04 -6.53 20.82
CA ALA A 57 1.09 -7.09 21.55
C ALA A 57 2.00 -7.92 20.64
N ARG A 58 1.43 -8.71 19.71
CA ARG A 58 2.20 -9.51 18.76
C ARG A 58 2.95 -8.67 17.73
N LEU A 59 2.31 -7.63 17.19
CA LEU A 59 2.97 -6.67 16.28
C LEU A 59 4.14 -5.98 16.99
N GLN A 60 3.96 -5.55 18.24
CA GLN A 60 5.02 -4.94 19.04
C GLN A 60 6.17 -5.90 19.31
N GLU A 61 5.89 -7.15 19.69
CA GLU A 61 6.89 -8.20 19.91
C GLU A 61 7.77 -8.43 18.67
N LEU A 62 7.14 -8.45 17.48
CA LEU A 62 7.80 -8.68 16.21
C LEU A 62 8.41 -7.40 15.59
N GLY A 63 8.15 -6.22 16.14
CA GLY A 63 8.61 -4.96 15.59
C GLY A 63 7.93 -4.57 14.27
N LEU A 64 6.73 -5.10 13.99
CA LEU A 64 5.98 -4.85 12.75
C LEU A 64 5.09 -3.62 12.86
N GLY A 65 5.18 -2.71 11.89
CA GLY A 65 4.18 -1.67 11.67
C GLY A 65 2.89 -2.24 11.06
N VAL A 66 1.81 -1.46 11.06
CA VAL A 66 0.53 -1.92 10.52
C VAL A 66 -0.23 -0.80 9.82
N THR A 67 -0.88 -1.13 8.70
CA THR A 67 -2.00 -0.39 8.10
C THR A 67 -3.23 -1.28 8.17
N VAL A 68 -4.38 -0.73 8.54
CA VAL A 68 -5.63 -1.48 8.58
C VAL A 68 -6.31 -1.39 7.23
N GLU A 69 -6.64 -2.53 6.64
CA GLU A 69 -7.29 -2.63 5.34
C GLU A 69 -8.72 -3.15 5.47
N THR A 70 -9.65 -2.57 4.70
CA THR A 70 -11.08 -2.91 4.77
C THR A 70 -11.63 -3.54 3.49
N GLY A 71 -10.75 -3.99 2.61
CA GLY A 71 -11.07 -4.69 1.36
C GLY A 71 -11.57 -6.13 1.53
N ALA A 72 -11.86 -6.55 2.76
CA ALA A 72 -12.26 -7.92 3.05
C ALA A 72 -13.56 -8.34 2.37
N ARG A 73 -13.61 -9.61 2.01
CA ARG A 73 -14.71 -10.23 1.29
C ARG A 73 -15.75 -10.79 2.25
N TYR A 74 -17.04 -10.60 1.94
CA TYR A 74 -18.19 -11.22 2.62
C TYR A 74 -18.33 -10.91 4.13
N VAL A 75 -17.72 -9.84 4.63
CA VAL A 75 -17.75 -9.49 6.07
C VAL A 75 -19.14 -9.04 6.53
N LEU A 76 -19.79 -8.17 5.77
CA LEU A 76 -21.12 -7.63 6.13
C LEU A 76 -22.28 -8.44 5.53
N ASP A 77 -22.06 -9.09 4.40
CA ASP A 77 -23.08 -9.85 3.70
C ASP A 77 -22.43 -11.10 3.05
N PRO A 78 -22.82 -12.30 3.45
CA PRO A 78 -22.22 -13.53 2.90
C PRO A 78 -22.59 -13.79 1.43
N ARG A 79 -23.46 -12.99 0.83
CA ARG A 79 -23.89 -13.10 -0.57
C ARG A 79 -23.27 -12.02 -1.47
N ARG A 80 -22.69 -10.96 -0.90
CA ARG A 80 -22.11 -9.83 -1.63
C ARG A 80 -20.67 -9.61 -1.23
N LYS A 81 -19.74 -9.91 -2.14
CA LYS A 81 -18.30 -9.95 -1.89
C LYS A 81 -17.76 -8.72 -1.13
N HIS A 82 -18.13 -7.51 -1.56
CA HIS A 82 -17.73 -6.24 -0.93
C HIS A 82 -18.95 -5.40 -0.49
N GLY A 83 -20.12 -6.03 -0.44
CA GLY A 83 -21.37 -5.35 -0.07
C GLY A 83 -21.73 -5.49 1.41
N PRO A 84 -22.60 -4.61 1.89
CA PRO A 84 -22.97 -3.35 1.26
C PRO A 84 -21.79 -2.37 1.14
N SER A 85 -21.87 -1.45 0.17
CA SER A 85 -20.88 -0.40 -0.05
C SER A 85 -21.33 0.95 0.52
N LEU A 86 -20.47 1.96 0.41
CA LEU A 86 -20.82 3.36 0.73
C LEU A 86 -21.84 3.96 -0.25
N LEU A 87 -22.08 3.30 -1.38
CA LEU A 87 -22.99 3.73 -2.44
C LEU A 87 -24.32 2.96 -2.47
N ASP A 88 -24.49 1.96 -1.59
CA ASP A 88 -25.67 1.09 -1.57
C ASP A 88 -26.97 1.93 -1.59
N PRO A 89 -27.99 1.59 -2.43
CA PRO A 89 -29.23 2.35 -2.49
C PRO A 89 -30.00 2.37 -1.15
N ASP A 90 -29.91 1.30 -0.37
CA ASP A 90 -30.50 1.24 0.96
C ASP A 90 -29.68 2.05 1.98
N PRO A 91 -30.27 3.09 2.63
CA PRO A 91 -29.59 3.87 3.65
C PRO A 91 -29.10 3.05 4.85
N GLN A 92 -29.82 1.98 5.23
CA GLN A 92 -29.41 1.14 6.36
C GLN A 92 -28.19 0.29 5.99
N ALA A 93 -28.13 -0.19 4.76
CA ALA A 93 -27.00 -0.91 4.21
C ALA A 93 -25.74 -0.01 4.13
N ARG A 94 -25.89 1.24 3.63
CA ARG A 94 -24.80 2.23 3.67
C ARG A 94 -24.31 2.50 5.09
N ALA A 95 -25.24 2.70 6.03
CA ALA A 95 -24.90 2.92 7.43
C ALA A 95 -24.17 1.73 8.06
N ALA A 96 -24.44 0.49 7.63
CA ALA A 96 -23.68 -0.68 8.08
C ALA A 96 -22.21 -0.62 7.62
N ARG A 97 -21.96 -0.23 6.36
CA ARG A 97 -20.59 -0.02 5.85
C ARG A 97 -19.89 1.14 6.58
N THR A 98 -20.56 2.26 6.76
CA THR A 98 -20.03 3.40 7.53
C THR A 98 -19.64 2.98 8.96
N ARG A 99 -20.51 2.23 9.67
CA ARG A 99 -20.18 1.72 11.02
C ARG A 99 -18.98 0.77 11.02
N LEU A 100 -18.82 -0.06 9.98
CA LEU A 100 -17.64 -0.91 9.84
C LEU A 100 -16.38 -0.06 9.73
N LEU A 101 -16.38 0.99 8.90
CA LEU A 101 -15.22 1.87 8.74
C LEU A 101 -14.92 2.67 10.02
N VAL A 102 -15.93 3.19 10.72
CA VAL A 102 -15.74 3.83 12.03
C VAL A 102 -15.10 2.85 13.04
N ARG A 103 -15.55 1.59 13.04
CA ARG A 103 -14.94 0.54 13.87
C ARG A 103 -13.50 0.24 13.46
N ALA A 104 -13.21 0.20 12.15
CA ALA A 104 -11.86 0.01 11.63
C ALA A 104 -10.91 1.14 12.10
N VAL A 105 -11.38 2.37 12.14
CA VAL A 105 -10.62 3.50 12.71
C VAL A 105 -10.30 3.27 14.19
N GLY A 106 -11.26 2.78 14.98
CA GLY A 106 -11.03 2.42 16.39
C GLY A 106 -10.00 1.31 16.56
N ILE A 107 -10.12 0.23 15.75
CA ILE A 107 -9.14 -0.88 15.72
C ILE A 107 -7.75 -0.33 15.34
N ALA A 108 -7.69 0.52 14.33
CA ALA A 108 -6.43 1.11 13.88
C ALA A 108 -5.75 1.96 14.97
N ALA A 109 -6.54 2.72 15.74
CA ALA A 109 -6.03 3.47 16.89
C ALA A 109 -5.46 2.54 17.97
N ASP A 110 -6.18 1.46 18.31
CA ASP A 110 -5.74 0.47 19.31
C ASP A 110 -4.47 -0.29 18.87
N LEU A 111 -4.28 -0.47 17.54
CA LEU A 111 -3.09 -1.12 16.95
C LEU A 111 -1.92 -0.15 16.74
N GLY A 112 -2.11 1.16 16.85
CA GLY A 112 -1.12 2.16 16.46
C GLY A 112 -0.84 2.17 14.95
N ALA A 113 -1.88 1.96 14.15
CA ALA A 113 -1.75 1.84 12.69
C ALA A 113 -1.42 3.18 12.02
N HIS A 114 -0.77 3.11 10.86
CA HIS A 114 -0.41 4.29 10.06
C HIS A 114 -1.62 4.93 9.38
N ALA A 115 -2.59 4.13 8.96
CA ALA A 115 -3.80 4.57 8.28
C ALA A 115 -4.88 3.47 8.30
N VAL A 116 -6.10 3.85 7.95
CA VAL A 116 -7.17 2.93 7.55
C VAL A 116 -7.42 3.07 6.06
N HIS A 117 -7.21 2.00 5.32
CA HIS A 117 -7.55 1.91 3.91
C HIS A 117 -9.05 1.66 3.72
N CYS A 118 -9.65 2.31 2.71
CA CYS A 118 -11.01 2.02 2.21
C CYS A 118 -11.14 2.39 0.74
N PHE A 119 -12.24 1.94 0.10
CA PHE A 119 -12.61 2.29 -1.26
C PHE A 119 -14.09 2.74 -1.34
N SER A 120 -14.47 3.42 -2.43
CA SER A 120 -15.81 4.00 -2.59
C SER A 120 -16.92 2.96 -2.80
N GLY A 121 -16.64 1.94 -3.60
CA GLY A 121 -17.60 0.97 -4.09
C GLY A 121 -18.09 1.24 -5.52
N ILE A 122 -18.72 0.23 -6.13
CA ILE A 122 -19.27 0.28 -7.49
C ILE A 122 -20.54 1.12 -7.48
N THR A 123 -20.67 2.02 -8.46
CA THR A 123 -21.90 2.82 -8.64
C THR A 123 -23.08 1.90 -8.97
N PRO A 124 -24.17 1.94 -8.17
CA PRO A 124 -25.36 1.18 -8.48
C PRO A 124 -25.97 1.59 -9.84
N PRO A 125 -26.53 0.66 -10.62
CA PRO A 125 -27.04 0.94 -11.97
C PRO A 125 -28.16 2.00 -12.04
N ASP A 126 -28.88 2.20 -10.93
CA ASP A 126 -29.98 3.15 -10.78
C ASP A 126 -29.55 4.52 -10.23
N ALA A 127 -28.26 4.69 -9.91
CA ALA A 127 -27.73 5.95 -9.37
C ALA A 127 -27.12 6.81 -10.49
N THR A 128 -27.55 8.08 -10.54
CA THR A 128 -26.80 9.08 -11.33
C THR A 128 -25.45 9.38 -10.67
N PRO A 129 -24.45 9.92 -11.40
CA PRO A 129 -23.17 10.33 -10.80
C PRO A 129 -23.34 11.24 -9.58
N ASP A 130 -24.22 12.25 -9.65
CA ASP A 130 -24.48 13.18 -8.55
C ASP A 130 -25.00 12.47 -7.30
N ILE A 131 -25.94 11.53 -7.48
CA ILE A 131 -26.47 10.72 -6.37
C ILE A 131 -25.37 9.84 -5.77
N ALA A 132 -24.51 9.24 -6.60
CA ALA A 132 -23.42 8.40 -6.13
C ALA A 132 -22.41 9.22 -5.31
N TRP A 133 -21.99 10.38 -5.79
CA TRP A 133 -21.10 11.29 -5.05
C TRP A 133 -21.72 11.80 -3.75
N GLN A 134 -23.01 12.16 -3.77
CA GLN A 134 -23.73 12.56 -2.56
C GLN A 134 -23.78 11.43 -1.52
N ARG A 135 -24.04 10.19 -1.95
CA ARG A 135 -24.01 9.02 -1.05
C ARG A 135 -22.62 8.81 -0.47
N LEU A 136 -21.57 8.87 -1.28
CA LEU A 136 -20.19 8.69 -0.85
C LEU A 136 -19.80 9.74 0.20
N THR A 137 -19.98 11.02 -0.11
CA THR A 137 -19.60 12.13 0.78
C THR A 137 -20.36 12.08 2.11
N GLY A 138 -21.69 11.80 2.06
CA GLY A 138 -22.50 11.66 3.27
C GLY A 138 -22.12 10.44 4.13
N ALA A 139 -21.71 9.33 3.50
CA ALA A 139 -21.29 8.13 4.21
C ALA A 139 -19.87 8.24 4.79
N LEU A 140 -18.97 9.01 4.15
CA LEU A 140 -17.62 9.27 4.64
C LEU A 140 -17.57 10.25 5.81
N ALA A 141 -18.50 11.20 5.92
CA ALA A 141 -18.45 12.25 6.94
C ALA A 141 -18.24 11.70 8.37
N PRO A 142 -19.05 10.75 8.89
CA PRO A 142 -18.83 10.22 10.24
C PRO A 142 -17.54 9.37 10.37
N VAL A 143 -17.02 8.82 9.27
CA VAL A 143 -15.72 8.10 9.27
C VAL A 143 -14.58 9.08 9.41
N LEU A 144 -14.61 10.19 8.67
CA LEU A 144 -13.61 11.27 8.75
C LEU A 144 -13.63 11.94 10.14
N GLU A 145 -14.80 12.14 10.73
CA GLU A 145 -14.90 12.61 12.12
C GLU A 145 -14.25 11.64 13.13
N ALA A 146 -14.42 10.33 12.92
CA ALA A 146 -13.78 9.33 13.77
C ALA A 146 -12.26 9.31 13.55
N ALA A 147 -11.80 9.43 12.31
CA ALA A 147 -10.41 9.52 11.92
C ALA A 147 -9.72 10.74 12.56
N ASP A 148 -10.35 11.90 12.48
CA ASP A 148 -9.86 13.13 13.10
C ASP A 148 -9.71 12.99 14.62
N ARG A 149 -10.74 12.50 15.30
CA ARG A 149 -10.72 12.32 16.78
C ARG A 149 -9.63 11.35 17.25
N SER A 150 -9.29 10.34 16.46
CA SER A 150 -8.27 9.33 16.82
C SER A 150 -6.89 9.63 16.26
N GLY A 151 -6.74 10.65 15.43
CA GLY A 151 -5.47 10.96 14.77
C GLY A 151 -5.02 9.90 13.77
N ILE A 152 -5.94 9.03 13.31
CA ILE A 152 -5.66 7.98 12.32
C ILE A 152 -6.24 8.39 10.97
N PRO A 153 -5.44 8.63 9.92
CA PRO A 153 -5.96 9.04 8.63
C PRO A 153 -6.77 7.94 7.95
N LEU A 154 -7.86 8.35 7.26
CA LEU A 154 -8.61 7.52 6.35
C LEU A 154 -8.00 7.65 4.95
N ALA A 155 -7.40 6.61 4.44
CA ALA A 155 -6.77 6.57 3.12
C ALA A 155 -7.72 5.90 2.12
N ILE A 156 -8.37 6.71 1.26
CA ILE A 156 -9.25 6.17 0.22
C ILE A 156 -8.45 5.78 -1.01
N GLU A 157 -8.83 4.66 -1.60
CA GLU A 157 -8.17 4.07 -2.76
C GLU A 157 -8.96 4.33 -4.04
N PRO A 158 -8.32 4.85 -5.10
CA PRO A 158 -8.82 4.75 -6.46
C PRO A 158 -8.80 3.30 -6.95
N GLU A 159 -9.98 2.71 -7.09
CA GLU A 159 -10.17 1.28 -7.42
C GLU A 159 -10.80 1.12 -8.80
N PRO A 160 -10.19 0.38 -9.74
CA PRO A 160 -10.77 0.15 -11.07
C PRO A 160 -12.19 -0.39 -11.01
N GLY A 161 -13.10 0.28 -11.73
CA GLY A 161 -14.53 -0.06 -11.76
C GLY A 161 -15.38 0.50 -10.62
N HIS A 162 -14.79 1.20 -9.67
CA HIS A 162 -15.52 1.91 -8.61
C HIS A 162 -15.91 3.34 -9.03
N LEU A 163 -16.72 4.03 -8.21
CA LEU A 163 -17.06 5.44 -8.42
C LEU A 163 -15.81 6.32 -8.40
N LEU A 164 -14.94 6.09 -7.44
CA LEU A 164 -13.64 6.74 -7.33
C LEU A 164 -12.62 5.73 -7.86
N ALA A 165 -12.21 5.90 -9.11
CA ALA A 165 -11.38 4.95 -9.84
C ALA A 165 -9.99 5.51 -10.21
N THR A 166 -9.83 6.84 -10.20
CA THR A 166 -8.61 7.53 -10.65
C THR A 166 -8.16 8.58 -9.64
N LEU A 167 -6.93 9.08 -9.79
CA LEU A 167 -6.43 10.24 -9.04
C LEU A 167 -7.29 11.49 -9.31
N ALA A 168 -7.81 11.66 -10.53
CA ALA A 168 -8.74 12.74 -10.83
C ALA A 168 -10.03 12.64 -10.01
N ASP A 169 -10.57 11.44 -9.80
CA ASP A 169 -11.74 11.23 -8.94
C ASP A 169 -11.41 11.49 -7.46
N PHE A 170 -10.20 11.16 -7.01
CA PHE A 170 -9.74 11.52 -5.66
C PHE A 170 -9.68 13.04 -5.48
N HIS A 171 -9.14 13.77 -6.44
CA HIS A 171 -9.13 15.22 -6.40
C HIS A 171 -10.55 15.82 -6.44
N HIS A 172 -11.45 15.23 -7.21
CA HIS A 172 -12.86 15.62 -7.21
C HIS A 172 -13.51 15.40 -5.83
N LEU A 173 -13.29 14.26 -5.19
CA LEU A 173 -13.76 14.00 -3.82
C LEU A 173 -13.27 15.08 -2.85
N ARG A 174 -11.97 15.42 -2.89
CA ARG A 174 -11.38 16.45 -2.02
C ARG A 174 -12.10 17.79 -2.14
N VAL A 175 -12.40 18.21 -3.38
CA VAL A 175 -13.15 19.44 -3.65
C VAL A 175 -14.56 19.38 -3.04
N LEU A 176 -15.25 18.25 -3.22
CA LEU A 176 -16.62 18.06 -2.72
C LEU A 176 -16.73 18.13 -1.19
N ILE A 177 -15.72 17.65 -0.46
CA ILE A 177 -15.77 17.59 1.01
C ILE A 177 -14.89 18.62 1.72
N GLY A 178 -14.28 19.56 0.96
CA GLY A 178 -13.50 20.66 1.52
C GLY A 178 -12.11 20.27 2.03
N ASP A 179 -11.52 19.21 1.48
CA ASP A 179 -10.14 18.76 1.75
C ASP A 179 -9.81 18.59 3.25
N PRO A 180 -10.57 17.79 4.00
CA PRO A 180 -10.37 17.66 5.44
C PRO A 180 -9.05 16.94 5.76
N ALA A 181 -8.35 17.40 6.80
CA ALA A 181 -7.04 16.90 7.21
C ALA A 181 -6.94 15.36 7.41
N PRO A 182 -7.96 14.65 7.94
CA PRO A 182 -7.89 13.21 8.10
C PRO A 182 -8.07 12.41 6.80
N LEU A 183 -8.45 13.06 5.67
CA LEU A 183 -8.51 12.36 4.38
C LEU A 183 -7.12 12.22 3.78
N GLY A 184 -6.75 11.01 3.44
CA GLY A 184 -5.56 10.67 2.70
C GLY A 184 -5.84 9.74 1.52
N LEU A 185 -4.78 9.36 0.84
CA LEU A 185 -4.80 8.50 -0.33
C LEU A 185 -4.10 7.16 -0.04
N THR A 186 -4.73 6.07 -0.40
CA THR A 186 -4.05 4.81 -0.73
C THR A 186 -3.75 4.83 -2.21
N LEU A 187 -2.48 4.66 -2.59
CA LEU A 187 -2.07 4.52 -3.98
C LEU A 187 -1.71 3.07 -4.24
N ASP A 188 -2.50 2.40 -5.04
CA ASP A 188 -2.17 1.09 -5.60
C ASP A 188 -1.40 1.28 -6.92
N ILE A 189 -0.18 0.75 -6.97
CA ILE A 189 0.72 0.89 -8.13
C ILE A 189 0.21 0.10 -9.33
N GLY A 190 -0.39 -1.06 -9.08
CA GLY A 190 -1.05 -1.85 -10.13
C GLY A 190 -2.25 -1.13 -10.72
N HIS A 191 -3.09 -0.48 -9.89
CA HIS A 191 -4.22 0.31 -10.38
C HIS A 191 -3.76 1.51 -11.23
N CYS A 192 -2.64 2.14 -10.86
CA CYS A 192 -2.03 3.16 -11.72
C CYS A 192 -1.65 2.58 -13.08
N GLN A 193 -1.00 1.43 -13.13
CA GLN A 193 -0.69 0.74 -14.39
C GLN A 193 -1.94 0.36 -15.16
N CYS A 194 -2.96 -0.13 -14.48
CA CYS A 194 -4.20 -0.60 -15.10
C CYS A 194 -4.98 0.54 -15.77
N LEU A 195 -5.20 1.64 -15.07
CA LEU A 195 -6.25 2.60 -15.44
C LEU A 195 -5.74 4.03 -15.69
N GLU A 196 -4.71 4.49 -14.97
CA GLU A 196 -4.27 5.88 -15.09
C GLU A 196 -3.64 6.16 -16.46
N PRO A 197 -3.90 7.34 -17.07
CA PRO A 197 -3.25 7.72 -18.32
C PRO A 197 -1.75 7.96 -18.16
N ALA A 198 -1.33 8.39 -16.97
CA ALA A 198 0.07 8.60 -16.60
C ALA A 198 0.78 7.28 -16.26
N MET A 199 2.11 7.31 -16.25
CA MET A 199 2.90 6.17 -15.78
C MET A 199 2.82 6.05 -14.25
N PRO A 200 2.93 4.84 -13.66
CA PRO A 200 2.87 4.66 -12.21
C PRO A 200 3.83 5.56 -11.42
N VAL A 201 5.02 5.80 -11.92
CA VAL A 201 5.99 6.72 -11.30
C VAL A 201 5.48 8.17 -11.22
N ASP A 202 4.74 8.63 -12.20
CA ASP A 202 4.16 9.98 -12.21
C ASP A 202 2.95 10.05 -11.29
N CYS A 203 2.17 8.97 -11.19
CA CYS A 203 1.10 8.83 -10.19
C CYS A 203 1.65 8.92 -8.76
N VAL A 204 2.80 8.28 -8.45
CA VAL A 204 3.47 8.41 -7.14
C VAL A 204 3.82 9.86 -6.84
N ARG A 205 4.40 10.57 -7.81
CA ARG A 205 4.78 11.99 -7.64
C ARG A 205 3.57 12.89 -7.41
N GLU A 206 2.50 12.69 -8.19
CA GLU A 206 1.24 13.42 -8.03
C GLU A 206 0.59 13.16 -6.68
N ALA A 207 0.55 11.89 -6.24
CA ALA A 207 -0.10 11.46 -5.01
C ALA A 207 0.62 11.94 -3.73
N ALA A 208 1.91 12.27 -3.82
CA ALA A 208 2.81 12.52 -2.69
C ALA A 208 2.23 13.35 -1.53
N PRO A 209 1.54 14.49 -1.74
CA PRO A 209 1.03 15.32 -0.63
C PRO A 209 -0.04 14.62 0.23
N TRP A 210 -0.79 13.69 -0.34
CA TRP A 210 -1.94 13.05 0.31
C TRP A 210 -1.69 11.60 0.67
N LEU A 211 -0.53 11.05 0.27
CA LEU A 211 -0.22 9.64 0.42
C LEU A 211 -0.15 9.24 1.90
N ARG A 212 -0.88 8.19 2.27
CA ARG A 212 -0.90 7.58 3.61
C ARG A 212 -0.63 6.09 3.58
N HIS A 213 -0.86 5.45 2.44
CA HIS A 213 -0.66 4.03 2.22
C HIS A 213 -0.31 3.75 0.77
N VAL A 214 0.50 2.72 0.51
CA VAL A 214 0.83 2.25 -0.83
C VAL A 214 0.57 0.75 -0.89
N GLN A 215 -0.12 0.32 -1.94
CA GLN A 215 -0.20 -1.08 -2.33
C GLN A 215 0.63 -1.29 -3.59
N ILE A 216 1.25 -2.46 -3.72
CA ILE A 216 2.20 -2.75 -4.79
C ILE A 216 2.17 -4.23 -5.16
N GLU A 217 1.96 -4.49 -6.41
CA GLU A 217 2.08 -5.78 -7.09
C GLU A 217 2.35 -5.52 -8.57
N ASP A 218 2.39 -6.53 -9.41
CA ASP A 218 2.48 -6.33 -10.85
C ASP A 218 1.10 -6.36 -11.50
N MET A 219 0.94 -5.64 -12.62
CA MET A 219 -0.32 -5.53 -13.35
C MET A 219 -0.10 -5.17 -14.81
N ARG A 220 -1.08 -5.49 -15.69
CA ARG A 220 -1.08 -5.14 -17.10
C ARG A 220 -1.98 -3.94 -17.37
N ARG A 221 -1.64 -3.19 -18.41
CA ARG A 221 -2.48 -2.08 -18.88
C ARG A 221 -3.89 -2.57 -19.25
N GLY A 222 -4.92 -1.94 -18.66
CA GLY A 222 -6.33 -2.23 -18.95
C GLY A 222 -6.85 -3.55 -18.37
N VAL A 223 -6.07 -4.27 -17.56
CA VAL A 223 -6.48 -5.54 -16.95
C VAL A 223 -6.28 -5.47 -15.45
N HIS A 224 -7.39 -5.44 -14.69
CA HIS A 224 -7.36 -5.42 -13.23
C HIS A 224 -7.12 -6.83 -12.67
N GLU A 225 -5.86 -7.17 -12.51
CA GLU A 225 -5.39 -8.48 -12.05
C GLU A 225 -4.10 -8.33 -11.23
N HIS A 226 -4.16 -8.62 -9.93
CA HIS A 226 -2.98 -8.58 -9.06
C HIS A 226 -2.05 -9.75 -9.37
N LEU A 227 -0.91 -9.47 -9.99
CA LEU A 227 0.06 -10.45 -10.45
C LEU A 227 1.30 -10.47 -9.57
N PRO A 228 1.95 -11.63 -9.39
CA PRO A 228 3.30 -11.68 -8.85
C PRO A 228 4.26 -10.79 -9.64
N PHE A 229 5.27 -10.24 -8.98
CA PHE A 229 6.26 -9.38 -9.61
C PHE A 229 6.97 -10.07 -10.79
N GLY A 230 7.03 -9.40 -11.92
CA GLY A 230 7.61 -9.89 -13.18
C GLY A 230 6.62 -10.59 -14.12
N GLU A 231 5.34 -10.70 -13.74
CA GLU A 231 4.30 -11.29 -14.59
C GLU A 231 3.41 -10.22 -15.27
N GLY A 232 3.55 -8.96 -14.89
CA GLY A 232 2.86 -7.80 -15.47
C GLY A 232 3.76 -6.95 -16.37
N GLU A 233 3.49 -5.63 -16.38
CA GLU A 233 4.12 -4.66 -17.29
C GLU A 233 4.72 -3.45 -16.56
N ILE A 234 4.76 -3.45 -15.21
CA ILE A 234 5.22 -2.30 -14.44
C ILE A 234 6.76 -2.20 -14.49
N ASP A 235 7.26 -1.01 -14.83
CA ASP A 235 8.67 -0.67 -14.66
C ASP A 235 8.94 -0.25 -13.21
N PHE A 236 9.38 -1.17 -12.37
CA PHE A 236 9.53 -0.98 -10.93
C PHE A 236 10.68 -0.05 -10.50
N PRO A 237 11.88 -0.06 -11.11
CA PRO A 237 12.98 0.78 -10.64
C PRO A 237 12.62 2.26 -10.47
N PRO A 238 11.99 2.97 -11.44
CA PRO A 238 11.63 4.37 -11.26
C PRO A 238 10.52 4.57 -10.22
N VAL A 239 9.59 3.60 -10.07
CA VAL A 239 8.53 3.64 -9.03
C VAL A 239 9.15 3.54 -7.64
N LEU A 240 10.06 2.59 -7.44
CA LEU A 240 10.74 2.39 -6.16
C LEU A 240 11.65 3.57 -5.80
N GLU A 241 12.31 4.19 -6.79
CA GLU A 241 13.08 5.42 -6.59
C GLU A 241 12.18 6.58 -6.15
N ALA A 242 11.03 6.77 -6.79
CA ALA A 242 10.07 7.79 -6.40
C ALA A 242 9.54 7.57 -4.98
N LEU A 243 9.19 6.34 -4.61
CA LEU A 243 8.73 5.98 -3.26
C LEU A 243 9.84 6.18 -2.21
N ASP A 244 11.10 5.87 -2.53
CA ASP A 244 12.25 6.10 -1.62
C ASP A 244 12.44 7.59 -1.33
N THR A 245 12.29 8.44 -2.36
CA THR A 245 12.36 9.90 -2.23
C THR A 245 11.25 10.45 -1.34
N LEU A 246 10.05 9.86 -1.33
CA LEU A 246 8.94 10.29 -0.47
C LEU A 246 9.24 10.15 1.02
N SER A 247 10.06 9.18 1.41
CA SER A 247 10.47 9.01 2.80
C SER A 247 11.30 10.18 3.31
N ASP A 248 12.06 10.85 2.43
CA ASP A 248 12.79 12.08 2.73
C ASP A 248 11.85 13.27 2.97
N THR A 249 10.67 13.25 2.38
CA THR A 249 9.63 14.29 2.57
C THR A 249 8.77 14.08 3.82
N GLY A 250 9.00 13.00 4.58
CA GLY A 250 8.29 12.68 5.82
C GLY A 250 7.21 11.60 5.71
N TYR A 251 7.01 10.99 4.54
CA TYR A 251 6.15 9.81 4.43
C TYR A 251 6.70 8.66 5.28
N ARG A 252 5.86 8.07 6.14
CA ARG A 252 6.24 7.00 7.08
C ARG A 252 5.33 5.78 6.96
N GLY A 253 4.43 5.76 5.97
CA GLY A 253 3.54 4.65 5.69
C GLY A 253 4.28 3.41 5.19
N LEU A 254 3.52 2.34 4.99
CA LEU A 254 4.00 1.10 4.42
C LEU A 254 3.77 1.08 2.91
N THR A 255 4.65 0.39 2.18
CA THR A 255 4.42 -0.11 0.82
C THR A 255 4.12 -1.60 0.93
N VAL A 256 2.86 -1.95 0.79
CA VAL A 256 2.32 -3.28 1.08
C VAL A 256 2.11 -4.06 -0.20
N VAL A 257 2.70 -5.25 -0.28
CA VAL A 257 2.45 -6.20 -1.39
C VAL A 257 1.01 -6.71 -1.29
N GLU A 258 0.23 -6.59 -2.36
CA GLU A 258 -1.16 -7.00 -2.41
C GLU A 258 -1.41 -8.14 -3.42
N LEU A 259 -1.48 -9.37 -2.94
CA LEU A 259 -1.73 -10.58 -3.74
C LEU A 259 -2.94 -11.38 -3.20
N PRO A 260 -4.16 -10.79 -3.17
CA PRO A 260 -5.29 -11.34 -2.42
C PRO A 260 -5.88 -12.63 -3.00
N ARG A 261 -5.50 -13.01 -4.22
CA ARG A 261 -5.97 -14.24 -4.89
C ARG A 261 -4.99 -15.40 -4.79
N HIS A 262 -3.83 -15.20 -4.15
CA HIS A 262 -2.71 -16.13 -4.18
C HIS A 262 -2.38 -16.75 -2.82
N SER A 263 -3.33 -16.71 -1.87
CA SER A 263 -3.13 -17.21 -0.50
C SER A 263 -2.64 -18.66 -0.43
N HIS A 264 -3.05 -19.50 -1.40
CA HIS A 264 -2.59 -20.90 -1.52
C HIS A 264 -1.06 -21.03 -1.74
N ALA A 265 -0.39 -19.99 -2.23
CA ALA A 265 1.05 -19.89 -2.40
C ALA A 265 1.67 -18.75 -1.56
N GLY A 266 0.92 -18.24 -0.59
CA GLY A 266 1.24 -17.03 0.17
C GLY A 266 2.66 -16.98 0.75
N PRO A 267 3.17 -18.00 1.46
CA PRO A 267 4.52 -18.00 2.01
C PRO A 267 5.62 -17.85 0.97
N GLU A 268 5.50 -18.53 -0.16
CA GLU A 268 6.47 -18.45 -1.26
C GLU A 268 6.41 -17.08 -1.94
N LEU A 269 5.21 -16.56 -2.18
CA LEU A 269 5.04 -15.25 -2.79
C LEU A 269 5.50 -14.12 -1.87
N ALA A 270 5.29 -14.23 -0.56
CA ALA A 270 5.84 -13.27 0.38
C ALA A 270 7.37 -13.23 0.31
N ARG A 271 8.03 -14.41 0.22
CA ARG A 271 9.48 -14.50 0.08
C ARG A 271 9.98 -13.89 -1.24
N THR A 272 9.41 -14.33 -2.36
CA THR A 272 9.85 -13.86 -3.68
C THR A 272 9.55 -12.38 -3.91
N SER A 273 8.47 -11.85 -3.34
CA SER A 273 8.11 -10.43 -3.42
C SER A 273 9.13 -9.53 -2.72
N ILE A 274 9.51 -9.86 -1.49
CA ILE A 274 10.49 -9.02 -0.77
C ILE A 274 11.88 -9.10 -1.40
N GLU A 275 12.27 -10.27 -1.92
CA GLU A 275 13.52 -10.45 -2.67
C GLU A 275 13.53 -9.58 -3.94
N PHE A 276 12.42 -9.58 -4.70
CA PHE A 276 12.27 -8.75 -5.88
C PHE A 276 12.37 -7.26 -5.55
N LEU A 277 11.59 -6.79 -4.59
CA LEU A 277 11.58 -5.38 -4.20
C LEU A 277 12.94 -4.89 -3.71
N ARG A 278 13.63 -5.68 -2.88
CA ARG A 278 14.97 -5.36 -2.41
C ARG A 278 15.99 -5.31 -3.54
N LYS A 279 15.92 -6.22 -4.49
CA LYS A 279 16.80 -6.27 -5.66
C LYS A 279 16.66 -5.04 -6.55
N HIS A 280 15.45 -4.51 -6.71
CA HIS A 280 15.16 -3.39 -7.61
C HIS A 280 15.13 -2.02 -6.90
N SER A 281 15.33 -1.98 -5.59
CA SER A 281 15.41 -0.73 -4.81
C SER A 281 16.74 0.01 -5.08
N PRO A 282 16.75 1.36 -5.05
CA PRO A 282 17.93 2.18 -5.37
C PRO A 282 19.19 1.84 -4.56
N SER A 283 19.01 1.46 -3.28
CA SER A 283 20.11 1.10 -2.38
C SER A 283 20.89 -0.16 -2.77
N SER A 284 20.31 -1.02 -3.64
CA SER A 284 20.99 -2.22 -4.15
C SER A 284 21.84 -1.93 -5.38
N GLN A 285 21.67 -0.76 -6.01
CA GLN A 285 22.34 -0.37 -7.25
C GLN A 285 23.56 0.54 -7.04
N SER A 286 24.05 0.72 -5.81
CA SER A 286 25.32 1.42 -5.57
C SER A 286 26.43 0.73 -6.34
N PRO A 287 27.13 1.40 -7.26
CA PRO A 287 28.19 0.78 -8.06
C PRO A 287 29.26 0.23 -7.13
N SER A 288 29.52 -1.08 -7.23
CA SER A 288 30.72 -1.67 -6.68
C SER A 288 31.89 -0.81 -7.11
N SER A 289 32.62 -0.22 -6.15
CA SER A 289 33.82 0.55 -6.38
C SER A 289 34.79 -0.24 -7.26
N GLN A 290 34.81 0.06 -8.55
CA GLN A 290 35.89 -0.32 -9.41
C GLN A 290 37.12 0.47 -8.89
N SER A 291 37.95 -0.18 -8.14
CA SER A 291 39.28 0.32 -7.79
C SER A 291 40.04 0.62 -9.10
N PRO A 292 40.54 1.83 -9.32
CA PRO A 292 41.33 2.08 -10.49
C PRO A 292 42.60 1.25 -10.33
N SER A 293 42.80 0.28 -11.23
CA SER A 293 44.06 -0.43 -11.39
C SER A 293 45.15 0.59 -11.70
N GLY A 294 46.00 0.82 -10.71
CA GLY A 294 47.12 1.71 -10.83
C GLY A 294 48.10 1.21 -11.90
N GLN A 295 48.15 1.90 -13.02
CA GLN A 295 49.33 1.85 -13.88
C GLN A 295 50.43 2.70 -13.25
N GLY A 296 51.44 2.03 -12.71
CA GLY A 296 52.65 2.66 -12.22
C GLY A 296 53.41 3.33 -13.38
N PRO A 297 54.08 4.47 -13.15
CA PRO A 297 54.87 5.13 -14.19
C PRO A 297 56.14 4.32 -14.47
N SER A 298 56.34 3.96 -15.73
CA SER A 298 57.61 3.40 -16.25
C SER A 298 58.72 4.43 -16.13
N SER A 299 59.71 4.12 -15.31
CA SER A 299 60.96 4.87 -15.20
C SER A 299 61.79 4.68 -16.47
N GLN A 300 61.89 5.71 -17.30
CA GLN A 300 62.94 5.81 -18.33
C GLN A 300 64.18 6.44 -17.71
N SER A 301 65.28 5.69 -17.69
CA SER A 301 66.61 6.18 -17.35
C SER A 301 67.22 6.96 -18.54
N PRO A 302 67.90 8.10 -18.31
CA PRO A 302 68.58 8.81 -19.40
C PRO A 302 69.97 8.21 -19.63
N SER A 303 70.27 7.86 -20.89
CA SER A 303 71.63 7.47 -21.35
C SER A 303 72.49 8.71 -21.48
N SER A 304 73.62 8.66 -20.76
CA SER A 304 74.71 9.60 -20.85
C SER A 304 75.45 9.48 -22.21
N HIS A 305 75.57 10.56 -22.95
CA HIS A 305 76.49 10.73 -24.05
C HIS A 305 77.52 11.79 -23.66
N SER A 306 78.74 11.37 -23.46
CA SER A 306 79.92 12.24 -23.38
C SER A 306 80.36 12.71 -24.76
N PRO A 307 80.85 13.95 -24.95
CA PRO A 307 81.45 14.39 -26.19
C PRO A 307 82.96 14.12 -26.20
N SER A 308 83.44 13.51 -27.27
CA SER A 308 84.86 13.43 -27.58
C SER A 308 85.27 14.55 -28.53
N SER A 309 86.34 15.19 -28.13
CA SER A 309 87.08 16.25 -28.81
C SER A 309 87.55 15.91 -30.23
N ARG A 310 87.33 16.79 -31.17
CA ARG A 310 88.28 17.52 -32.03
C ARG A 310 87.58 18.54 -32.87
#